data_88bf3b557c3fc91f594d691ff6d7bf51
#
_entry.id   88bf3b557c3fc91f594d691ff6d7bf51
#
_cell.length_a   1.000
_cell.length_b   1.000
_cell.length_c   1.000
_cell.angle_alpha   90.00
_cell.angle_beta   90.00
_cell.angle_gamma   90.00
#
_symmetry.space_group_name_H-M   'P 1'
#
loop_
_entity.id
_entity.type
_entity.pdbx_description
1 polymer ?
#
loop_
_entity_poly.entity_id
_entity_poly.type
_entity_poly.pdbx_seq_one_letter_code
_entity_poly.pdbx_strand_id
1 'polypeptide(L)'
;MKYPKTPFNTRQINRVKKLGDKWAMTVLMMIYSGVRTGEMLSIAKNDVKLRQRYFIVRESKTAAGRNRAVPISKKTLPYFEFWMQQPGKYIITDDYGNQLSYHQYRARFDAVMTASRCKHTPHECRHTCATMLDNAGANDTAIKRILGHASQGVTKRVYTHKSLHELKKAIDLI
;
A
#
# COMPACT_ATOMS: atom_id res chain seq x y z
N MET A 1 -2.89 -19.81 18.28
CA MET A 1 -2.30 -18.59 18.87
C MET A 1 -2.27 -17.49 17.81
N LYS A 2 -3.02 -16.40 18.02
CA LYS A 2 -2.85 -15.20 17.19
C LYS A 2 -1.59 -14.49 17.69
N TYR A 3 -0.53 -14.50 16.88
CA TYR A 3 0.62 -13.66 17.15
C TYR A 3 0.17 -12.20 17.20
N PRO A 4 0.63 -11.40 18.18
CA PRO A 4 0.29 -9.97 18.19
C PRO A 4 0.82 -9.34 16.90
N LYS A 5 -0.05 -8.58 16.24
CA LYS A 5 0.31 -7.81 15.04
C LYS A 5 1.27 -6.70 15.47
N THR A 6 2.50 -6.81 15.04
CA THR A 6 3.55 -5.84 15.39
C THR A 6 3.88 -4.98 14.18
N PRO A 7 3.78 -3.66 14.27
CA PRO A 7 4.18 -2.79 13.16
C PRO A 7 5.69 -2.83 12.95
N PHE A 8 6.13 -2.56 11.72
CA PHE A 8 7.53 -2.30 11.45
C PHE A 8 7.97 -1.05 12.22
N ASN A 9 9.13 -1.10 12.82
CA ASN A 9 9.75 0.09 13.38
C ASN A 9 10.66 0.79 12.33
N THR A 10 11.10 2.01 12.63
CA THR A 10 11.91 2.82 11.71
C THR A 10 13.19 2.11 11.26
N ARG A 11 13.87 1.40 12.18
CA ARG A 11 15.09 0.65 11.84
C ARG A 11 14.83 -0.48 10.85
N GLN A 12 13.70 -1.19 11.01
CA GLN A 12 13.29 -2.26 10.10
C GLN A 12 12.92 -1.71 8.72
N ILE A 13 12.15 -0.62 8.66
CA ILE A 13 11.82 0.05 7.40
C ILE A 13 13.10 0.47 6.66
N ASN A 14 14.06 1.05 7.37
CA ASN A 14 15.34 1.45 6.79
C ASN A 14 16.16 0.26 6.28
N ARG A 15 16.14 -0.88 6.96
CA ARG A 15 16.78 -2.11 6.46
C ARG A 15 16.15 -2.62 5.17
N VAL A 16 14.82 -2.61 5.07
CA VAL A 16 14.11 -2.96 3.84
C VAL A 16 14.49 -1.99 2.71
N LYS A 17 14.48 -0.70 3.00
CA LYS A 17 14.84 0.34 2.02
C LYS A 17 16.26 0.18 1.47
N LYS A 18 17.22 -0.21 2.31
CA LYS A 18 18.62 -0.41 1.91
C LYS A 18 18.83 -1.56 0.94
N LEU A 19 17.93 -2.52 0.85
CA LEU A 19 18.04 -3.63 -0.10
C LEU A 19 18.00 -3.13 -1.55
N GLY A 20 17.20 -2.13 -1.85
CA GLY A 20 17.13 -1.46 -3.15
C GLY A 20 16.59 -2.31 -4.30
N ASP A 21 16.15 -3.54 -4.06
CA ASP A 21 15.57 -4.39 -5.09
C ASP A 21 14.07 -4.15 -5.28
N LYS A 22 13.52 -4.63 -6.39
CA LYS A 22 12.12 -4.38 -6.75
C LYS A 22 11.11 -4.98 -5.77
N TRP A 23 11.44 -6.09 -5.10
CA TRP A 23 10.54 -6.72 -4.14
C TRP A 23 10.52 -5.97 -2.81
N ALA A 24 11.67 -5.43 -2.39
CA ALA A 24 11.72 -4.50 -1.27
C ALA A 24 10.88 -3.23 -1.54
N MET A 25 10.87 -2.74 -2.78
CA MET A 25 9.98 -1.62 -3.17
C MET A 25 8.51 -1.96 -2.89
N THR A 26 8.05 -3.18 -3.19
CA THR A 26 6.65 -3.57 -2.94
C THR A 26 6.29 -3.58 -1.47
N VAL A 27 7.19 -3.98 -0.60
CA VAL A 27 7.00 -3.94 0.86
C VAL A 27 6.80 -2.49 1.32
N LEU A 28 7.65 -1.57 0.85
CA LEU A 28 7.53 -0.14 1.17
C LEU A 28 6.26 0.46 0.58
N MET A 29 5.87 0.07 -0.64
CA MET A 29 4.62 0.51 -1.25
C MET A 29 3.41 0.12 -0.38
N MET A 30 3.39 -1.07 0.19
CA MET A 30 2.34 -1.50 1.11
C MET A 30 2.38 -0.75 2.45
N ILE A 31 3.57 -0.53 3.01
CA ILE A 31 3.73 0.22 4.27
C ILE A 31 3.21 1.66 4.12
N TYR A 32 3.50 2.32 3.00
CA TYR A 32 3.12 3.71 2.77
C TYR A 32 1.80 3.91 2.02
N SER A 33 1.01 2.87 1.85
CA SER A 33 -0.34 2.96 1.26
C SER A 33 -1.41 2.30 2.11
N GLY A 34 -1.02 1.36 2.96
CA GLY A 34 -1.94 0.63 3.82
C GLY A 34 -2.86 -0.36 3.11
N VAL A 35 -2.64 -0.63 1.83
CA VAL A 35 -3.47 -1.60 1.08
C VAL A 35 -3.24 -3.03 1.56
N ARG A 36 -4.25 -3.86 1.38
CA ARG A 36 -4.13 -5.30 1.58
C ARG A 36 -3.31 -5.91 0.43
N THR A 37 -2.63 -7.02 0.70
CA THR A 37 -1.82 -7.70 -0.32
C THR A 37 -2.63 -8.03 -1.56
N GLY A 38 -3.82 -8.59 -1.42
CA GLY A 38 -4.70 -8.91 -2.55
C GLY A 38 -5.13 -7.67 -3.33
N GLU A 39 -5.34 -6.55 -2.66
CA GLU A 39 -5.62 -5.27 -3.30
C GLU A 39 -4.43 -4.81 -4.14
N MET A 40 -3.21 -4.82 -3.56
CA MET A 40 -1.98 -4.44 -4.27
C MET A 40 -1.76 -5.28 -5.53
N LEU A 41 -1.92 -6.60 -5.43
CA LEU A 41 -1.71 -7.52 -6.56
C LEU A 41 -2.78 -7.39 -7.65
N SER A 42 -3.90 -6.75 -7.37
CA SER A 42 -5.01 -6.55 -8.31
C SER A 42 -5.08 -5.14 -8.90
N ILE A 43 -4.13 -4.26 -8.56
CA ILE A 43 -4.10 -2.91 -9.14
C ILE A 43 -3.69 -3.00 -10.61
N ALA A 44 -4.61 -2.61 -11.50
CA ALA A 44 -4.31 -2.45 -12.91
C ALA A 44 -3.55 -1.13 -13.15
N LYS A 45 -2.61 -1.14 -14.08
CA LYS A 45 -1.85 0.08 -14.44
C LYS A 45 -2.75 1.23 -14.87
N ASN A 46 -3.87 0.94 -15.54
CA ASN A 46 -4.86 1.95 -15.94
C ASN A 46 -5.49 2.69 -14.75
N ASP A 47 -5.49 2.09 -13.57
CA ASP A 47 -6.02 2.67 -12.35
C ASP A 47 -4.97 3.46 -11.55
N VAL A 48 -3.72 3.51 -12.01
CA VAL A 48 -2.64 4.28 -11.38
C VAL A 48 -2.49 5.64 -12.06
N LYS A 49 -2.63 6.69 -11.29
CA LYS A 49 -2.53 8.10 -11.74
C LYS A 49 -1.30 8.74 -11.13
N LEU A 50 -0.13 8.48 -11.73
CA LEU A 50 1.17 8.93 -11.19
C LEU A 50 1.24 10.44 -11.00
N ARG A 51 0.79 11.20 -12.00
CA ARG A 51 0.85 12.66 -11.98
C ARG A 51 0.04 13.26 -10.84
N GLN A 52 -1.14 12.67 -10.55
CA GLN A 52 -2.01 13.10 -9.45
C GLN A 52 -1.69 12.39 -8.13
N ARG A 53 -0.80 11.41 -8.14
CA ARG A 53 -0.36 10.62 -6.99
C ARG A 53 -1.51 9.90 -6.28
N TYR A 54 -2.23 9.06 -7.01
CA TYR A 54 -3.20 8.12 -6.43
C TYR A 54 -3.42 6.92 -7.34
N PHE A 55 -4.01 5.90 -6.81
CA PHE A 55 -4.54 4.76 -7.56
C PHE A 55 -5.91 4.35 -7.02
N ILE A 56 -6.66 3.62 -7.84
CA ILE A 56 -7.98 3.12 -7.46
C ILE A 56 -7.90 1.65 -7.11
N VAL A 57 -8.38 1.30 -5.92
CA VAL A 57 -8.62 -0.07 -5.50
C VAL A 57 -10.04 -0.45 -5.94
N ARG A 58 -10.16 -1.34 -6.94
CA ARG A 58 -11.47 -1.77 -7.49
C ARG A 58 -12.08 -2.86 -6.64
N GLU A 59 -11.30 -3.88 -6.28
CA GLU A 59 -11.74 -5.07 -5.58
C GLU A 59 -11.16 -5.11 -4.17
N SER A 60 -12.00 -5.44 -3.19
CA SER A 60 -11.62 -5.59 -1.79
C SER A 60 -12.53 -6.58 -1.08
N LYS A 61 -12.09 -7.16 0.03
CA LYS A 61 -12.89 -8.04 0.88
C LYS A 61 -14.13 -7.37 1.45
N THR A 62 -14.09 -6.05 1.64
CA THR A 62 -15.18 -5.28 2.25
C THR A 62 -15.76 -4.29 1.26
N ALA A 63 -17.06 -4.01 1.35
CA ALA A 63 -17.71 -2.99 0.54
C ALA A 63 -17.04 -1.61 0.71
N ALA A 64 -16.64 -1.27 1.93
CA ALA A 64 -15.96 -0.01 2.24
C ALA A 64 -14.57 0.11 1.59
N GLY A 65 -13.91 -1.01 1.29
CA GLY A 65 -12.61 -1.04 0.62
C GLY A 65 -12.67 -0.93 -0.89
N ARG A 66 -13.83 -1.23 -1.50
CA ARG A 66 -14.01 -1.22 -2.96
C ARG A 66 -14.12 0.18 -3.52
N ASN A 67 -13.63 0.36 -4.76
CA ASN A 67 -13.73 1.61 -5.51
C ASN A 67 -13.26 2.83 -4.71
N ARG A 68 -12.14 2.71 -4.00
CA ARG A 68 -11.57 3.82 -3.25
C ARG A 68 -10.29 4.32 -3.88
N ALA A 69 -10.04 5.61 -3.78
CA ALA A 69 -8.75 6.20 -4.11
C ALA A 69 -7.79 6.05 -2.93
N VAL A 70 -6.57 5.62 -3.22
CA VAL A 70 -5.47 5.53 -2.26
C VAL A 70 -4.35 6.45 -2.72
N PRO A 71 -3.89 7.39 -1.87
CA PRO A 71 -2.83 8.32 -2.26
C PRO A 71 -1.49 7.61 -2.36
N ILE A 72 -0.65 8.05 -3.29
CA ILE A 72 0.74 7.62 -3.41
C ILE A 72 1.62 8.59 -2.61
N SER A 73 2.30 8.08 -1.59
CA SER A 73 3.29 8.85 -0.83
C SER A 73 4.42 9.33 -1.75
N LYS A 74 4.92 10.54 -1.51
CA LYS A 74 6.13 11.05 -2.19
C LYS A 74 7.32 10.11 -2.04
N LYS A 75 7.42 9.42 -0.91
CA LYS A 75 8.50 8.44 -0.62
C LYS A 75 8.46 7.21 -1.53
N THR A 76 7.28 6.80 -1.98
CA THR A 76 7.10 5.59 -2.80
C THR A 76 6.75 5.89 -4.25
N LEU A 77 6.54 7.14 -4.61
CA LEU A 77 6.28 7.52 -6.01
C LEU A 77 7.30 6.95 -6.99
N PRO A 78 8.64 7.01 -6.73
CA PRO A 78 9.63 6.40 -7.62
C PRO A 78 9.45 4.89 -7.79
N TYR A 79 8.94 4.19 -6.79
CA TYR A 79 8.69 2.75 -6.87
C TYR A 79 7.47 2.44 -7.76
N PHE A 80 6.42 3.24 -7.67
CA PHE A 80 5.28 3.15 -8.58
C PHE A 80 5.71 3.45 -10.02
N GLU A 81 6.55 4.45 -10.24
CA GLU A 81 7.11 4.77 -11.56
C GLU A 81 7.89 3.59 -12.14
N PHE A 82 8.74 2.95 -11.34
CA PHE A 82 9.48 1.75 -11.73
C PHE A 82 8.54 0.61 -12.14
N TRP A 83 7.56 0.30 -11.30
CA TRP A 83 6.64 -0.81 -11.55
C TRP A 83 5.69 -0.55 -12.72
N MET A 84 5.33 0.69 -13.00
CA MET A 84 4.54 1.06 -14.18
C MET A 84 5.24 0.73 -15.49
N GLN A 85 6.57 0.66 -15.50
CA GLN A 85 7.38 0.32 -16.68
C GLN A 85 7.60 -1.18 -16.86
N GLN A 86 7.24 -2.00 -15.88
CA GLN A 86 7.38 -3.44 -15.99
C GLN A 86 6.32 -4.02 -16.94
N PRO A 87 6.55 -5.21 -17.54
CA PRO A 87 5.57 -5.81 -18.45
C PRO A 87 4.27 -6.19 -17.73
N GLY A 88 3.17 -6.29 -18.49
CA GLY A 88 1.90 -6.78 -18.03
C GLY A 88 0.86 -5.70 -17.69
N LYS A 89 -0.34 -6.16 -17.39
CA LYS A 89 -1.53 -5.33 -17.11
C LYS A 89 -1.55 -4.75 -15.70
N TYR A 90 -1.05 -5.53 -14.74
CA TYR A 90 -1.05 -5.16 -13.32
C TYR A 90 0.24 -4.42 -12.95
N ILE A 91 0.18 -3.64 -11.86
CA ILE A 91 1.35 -2.90 -11.42
C ILE A 91 2.43 -3.83 -10.87
N ILE A 92 2.06 -4.88 -10.13
CA ILE A 92 2.99 -5.89 -9.62
C ILE A 92 2.83 -7.16 -10.44
N THR A 93 3.91 -7.57 -11.09
CA THR A 93 3.94 -8.74 -11.98
C THR A 93 5.24 -9.51 -11.81
N ASP A 94 5.27 -10.73 -12.32
CA ASP A 94 6.52 -11.45 -12.54
C ASP A 94 7.31 -10.86 -13.74
N ASP A 95 8.46 -11.42 -14.03
CA ASP A 95 9.33 -10.95 -15.14
C ASP A 95 8.70 -11.12 -16.53
N TYR A 96 7.66 -11.93 -16.65
CA TYR A 96 6.91 -12.18 -17.88
C TYR A 96 5.62 -11.36 -17.99
N GLY A 97 5.32 -10.54 -17.01
CA GLY A 97 4.11 -9.71 -16.99
C GLY A 97 2.87 -10.40 -16.45
N ASN A 98 3.02 -11.56 -15.82
CA ASN A 98 1.90 -12.28 -15.21
C ASN A 98 1.57 -11.73 -13.83
N GLN A 99 0.27 -11.66 -13.50
CA GLN A 99 -0.18 -11.36 -12.15
C GLN A 99 0.29 -12.43 -11.18
N LEU A 100 0.78 -12.03 -10.02
CA LEU A 100 1.16 -12.94 -8.95
C LEU A 100 -0.05 -13.38 -8.14
N SER A 101 -0.11 -14.66 -7.78
CA SER A 101 -0.98 -15.13 -6.69
C SER A 101 -0.46 -14.63 -5.34
N TYR A 102 -1.31 -14.65 -4.32
CA TYR A 102 -0.87 -14.34 -2.96
C TYR A 102 0.31 -15.23 -2.53
N HIS A 103 0.24 -16.53 -2.83
CA HIS A 103 1.28 -17.48 -2.46
C HIS A 103 2.63 -17.17 -3.13
N GLN A 104 2.61 -16.83 -4.41
CA GLN A 104 3.82 -16.43 -5.15
C GLN A 104 4.40 -15.13 -4.59
N TYR A 105 3.56 -14.14 -4.32
CA TYR A 105 4.01 -12.89 -3.70
C TYR A 105 4.55 -13.11 -2.29
N ARG A 106 3.90 -13.96 -1.48
CA ARG A 106 4.34 -14.29 -0.13
C ARG A 106 5.78 -14.80 -0.12
N ALA A 107 6.16 -15.65 -1.08
CA ALA A 107 7.54 -16.12 -1.20
C ALA A 107 8.53 -14.97 -1.45
N ARG A 108 8.16 -13.99 -2.29
CA ARG A 108 8.97 -12.78 -2.54
C ARG A 108 9.09 -11.92 -1.27
N PHE A 109 7.99 -11.74 -0.59
CA PHE A 109 7.94 -11.00 0.68
C PHE A 109 8.83 -11.64 1.74
N ASP A 110 8.73 -12.95 1.92
CA ASP A 110 9.52 -13.70 2.91
C ASP A 110 11.03 -13.62 2.60
N ALA A 111 11.41 -13.62 1.33
CA ALA A 111 12.80 -13.40 0.90
C ALA A 111 13.29 -11.99 1.30
N VAL A 112 12.47 -10.97 1.14
CA VAL A 112 12.78 -9.60 1.61
C VAL A 112 12.94 -9.57 3.12
N MET A 113 12.06 -10.24 3.86
CA MET A 113 12.14 -10.33 5.32
C MET A 113 13.45 -10.98 5.76
N THR A 114 13.85 -12.09 5.15
CA THR A 114 15.12 -12.76 5.44
C THR A 114 16.31 -11.84 5.15
N ALA A 115 16.35 -11.21 3.98
CA ALA A 115 17.44 -10.33 3.58
C ALA A 115 17.57 -9.09 4.48
N SER A 116 16.47 -8.54 4.94
CA SER A 116 16.43 -7.36 5.82
C SER A 116 16.54 -7.71 7.31
N ARG A 117 16.60 -9.00 7.65
CA ARG A 117 16.58 -9.49 9.03
C ARG A 117 15.36 -9.01 9.82
N CYS A 118 14.21 -9.00 9.15
CA CYS A 118 12.91 -8.68 9.72
C CYS A 118 12.03 -9.94 9.81
N LYS A 119 11.06 -9.92 10.72
CA LYS A 119 10.06 -10.98 10.86
C LYS A 119 8.67 -10.34 10.89
N HIS A 120 8.07 -10.20 9.72
CA HIS A 120 6.73 -9.66 9.57
C HIS A 120 5.94 -10.44 8.54
N THR A 121 4.63 -10.27 8.56
CA THR A 121 3.73 -10.75 7.51
C THR A 121 3.31 -9.58 6.61
N PRO A 122 2.85 -9.83 5.37
CA PRO A 122 2.37 -8.75 4.51
C PRO A 122 1.26 -7.89 5.13
N HIS A 123 0.39 -8.50 5.94
CA HIS A 123 -0.70 -7.76 6.61
C HIS A 123 -0.16 -6.73 7.63
N GLU A 124 1.00 -6.97 8.20
CA GLU A 124 1.64 -6.03 9.14
C GLU A 124 2.13 -4.76 8.47
N CYS A 125 2.33 -4.75 7.14
CA CYS A 125 2.58 -3.52 6.39
C CYS A 125 1.41 -2.54 6.52
N ARG A 126 0.19 -3.04 6.39
CA ARG A 126 -1.03 -2.24 6.55
C ARG A 126 -1.20 -1.76 7.99
N HIS A 127 -0.91 -2.61 8.96
CA HIS A 127 -0.93 -2.23 10.37
C HIS A 127 0.11 -1.15 10.67
N THR A 128 1.28 -1.23 10.05
CA THR A 128 2.33 -0.21 10.14
C THR A 128 1.85 1.13 9.60
N CYS A 129 1.21 1.14 8.44
CA CYS A 129 0.66 2.36 7.85
C CYS A 129 -0.34 3.03 8.80
N ALA A 130 -1.29 2.26 9.33
CA ALA A 130 -2.28 2.76 10.27
C ALA A 130 -1.64 3.37 11.53
N THR A 131 -0.67 2.67 12.11
CA THR A 131 0.05 3.13 13.31
C THR A 131 0.85 4.40 13.04
N MET A 132 1.56 4.47 11.90
CA MET A 132 2.34 5.64 11.54
C MET A 132 1.47 6.88 11.30
N LEU A 133 0.34 6.71 10.60
CA LEU A 133 -0.62 7.79 10.36
C LEU A 133 -1.22 8.32 11.66
N ASP A 134 -1.61 7.42 12.56
CA ASP A 134 -2.14 7.78 13.87
C ASP A 134 -1.11 8.54 14.71
N ASN A 135 0.11 8.01 14.80
CA ASN A 135 1.21 8.65 15.54
C ASN A 135 1.62 10.02 14.96
N ALA A 136 1.47 10.20 13.65
CA ALA A 136 1.75 11.48 12.98
C ALA A 136 0.62 12.51 13.13
N GLY A 137 -0.49 12.15 13.77
CA GLY A 137 -1.64 13.05 13.97
C GLY A 137 -2.46 13.27 12.70
N ALA A 138 -2.45 12.32 11.77
CA ALA A 138 -3.28 12.40 10.57
C ALA A 138 -4.76 12.44 10.92
N ASN A 139 -5.56 13.10 10.08
CA ASN A 139 -7.00 13.17 10.25
C ASN A 139 -7.63 11.77 10.24
N ASP A 140 -8.44 11.45 11.26
CA ASP A 140 -9.04 10.12 11.42
C ASP A 140 -9.92 9.71 10.23
N THR A 141 -10.67 10.64 9.66
CA THR A 141 -11.47 10.38 8.46
C THR A 141 -10.58 10.03 7.26
N ALA A 142 -9.46 10.72 7.08
CA ALA A 142 -8.49 10.41 6.03
C ALA A 142 -7.87 9.03 6.22
N ILE A 143 -7.47 8.68 7.45
CA ILE A 143 -6.95 7.34 7.78
C ILE A 143 -7.96 6.25 7.40
N LYS A 144 -9.21 6.38 7.82
CA LYS A 144 -10.28 5.43 7.51
C LYS A 144 -10.51 5.28 6.01
N ARG A 145 -10.46 6.37 5.25
CA ARG A 145 -10.60 6.36 3.79
C ARG A 145 -9.44 5.66 3.11
N ILE A 146 -8.20 5.97 3.48
CA ILE A 146 -6.99 5.35 2.93
C ILE A 146 -7.05 3.84 3.15
N LEU A 147 -7.36 3.41 4.35
CA LEU A 147 -7.41 1.98 4.71
C LEU A 147 -8.67 1.26 4.22
N GLY A 148 -9.70 1.98 3.77
CA GLY A 148 -10.95 1.34 3.35
C GLY A 148 -11.73 0.76 4.52
N HIS A 149 -11.70 1.42 5.68
CA HIS A 149 -12.55 1.09 6.82
C HIS A 149 -13.96 1.67 6.62
N ALA A 150 -14.98 0.93 7.09
CA ALA A 150 -16.34 1.44 7.11
C ALA A 150 -16.42 2.66 8.02
N SER A 151 -16.96 3.77 7.50
CA SER A 151 -17.36 4.92 8.29
C SER A 151 -18.87 4.89 8.46
N GLN A 152 -19.36 5.10 9.69
CA GLN A 152 -20.80 5.25 9.92
C GLN A 152 -21.30 6.47 9.13
N GLY A 153 -22.32 6.26 8.27
CA GLY A 153 -23.09 7.35 7.66
C GLY A 153 -22.61 7.87 6.30
N VAL A 154 -21.66 7.23 5.60
CA VAL A 154 -21.27 7.71 4.26
C VAL A 154 -21.82 6.81 3.17
N THR A 155 -22.87 7.27 2.52
CA THR A 155 -23.64 6.52 1.52
C THR A 155 -23.09 6.62 0.09
N LYS A 156 -22.23 7.57 -0.22
CA LYS A 156 -21.61 7.71 -1.56
C LYS A 156 -20.25 8.43 -1.46
N ARG A 157 -19.19 7.75 -1.89
CA ARG A 157 -17.86 8.37 -1.99
C ARG A 157 -17.76 9.14 -3.31
N VAL A 158 -17.93 10.44 -3.26
CA VAL A 158 -17.58 11.32 -4.37
C VAL A 158 -16.13 11.74 -4.19
N TYR A 159 -15.25 11.34 -5.13
CA TYR A 159 -13.85 11.77 -5.13
C TYR A 159 -13.77 13.16 -5.72
N THR A 160 -13.67 14.16 -4.85
CA THR A 160 -13.40 15.55 -5.23
C THR A 160 -11.89 15.83 -5.17
N HIS A 161 -11.43 16.85 -5.88
CA HIS A 161 -10.03 17.33 -5.76
C HIS A 161 -9.66 17.64 -4.30
N LYS A 162 -10.61 18.19 -3.52
CA LYS A 162 -10.43 18.47 -2.10
C LYS A 162 -10.18 17.19 -1.30
N SER A 163 -10.96 16.13 -1.53
CA SER A 163 -10.79 14.86 -0.81
C SER A 163 -9.47 14.17 -1.13
N LEU A 164 -9.02 14.19 -2.40
CA LEU A 164 -7.71 13.67 -2.80
C LEU A 164 -6.57 14.49 -2.18
N HIS A 165 -6.70 15.79 -2.10
CA HIS A 165 -5.73 16.65 -1.43
C HIS A 165 -5.56 16.28 0.04
N GLU A 166 -6.67 16.09 0.76
CA GLU A 166 -6.64 15.66 2.17
C GLU A 166 -6.01 14.28 2.35
N LEU A 167 -6.27 13.32 1.46
CA LEU A 167 -5.64 12.00 1.51
C LEU A 167 -4.13 12.09 1.26
N LYS A 168 -3.69 12.89 0.28
CA LYS A 168 -2.26 13.11 0.01
C LYS A 168 -1.56 13.82 1.15
N LYS A 169 -2.20 14.81 1.74
CA LYS A 169 -1.70 15.50 2.92
C LYS A 169 -1.48 14.53 4.09
N ALA A 170 -2.43 13.63 4.32
CA ALA A 170 -2.32 12.63 5.37
C ALA A 170 -1.15 11.66 5.11
N ILE A 171 -1.07 11.07 3.92
CA ILE A 171 -0.04 10.06 3.63
C ILE A 171 1.38 10.67 3.60
N ASP A 172 1.51 11.92 3.26
CA ASP A 172 2.81 12.62 3.23
C ASP A 172 3.32 13.01 4.64
N LEU A 173 2.54 12.77 5.70
CA LEU A 173 2.99 12.93 7.10
C LEU A 173 3.94 11.80 7.54
N ILE A 174 3.91 10.67 6.86
CA ILE A 174 4.66 9.47 7.25
C ILE A 174 5.79 9.15 6.28
#